data_1853730027ac88783e047b8efb687e96
#
_entry.id   1853730027ac88783e047b8efb687e96
#
_cell.length_a   1.000
_cell.length_b   1.000
_cell.length_c   1.000
_cell.angle_alpha   90.00
_cell.angle_beta   90.00
_cell.angle_gamma   90.00
#
_symmetry.space_group_name_H-M   'P 1'
#
loop_
_entity.id
_entity.type
_entity.pdbx_description
1 polymer ?
#
loop_
_entity_poly.entity_id
_entity_poly.type
_entity_poly.pdbx_seq_one_letter_code
_entity_poly.pdbx_strand_id
1 'polypeptide(L)'
;MLANLHVKNLALIEEADINFKDGLNILTGETGAGKSIILGSVNLALGGKAVSDLIRSGADYALTELSFDIESEAVKEKLTAFGVEELEEVQLIISRKITPTRSQIKVNGQTYTLGQVREMASWLIDIHGQHDNQLLLNESHHIDILDAYAKESLAEVKAALKEVYAAYVKQKQELQALDTDEESRNREISFIEFEVSEIESAQLSEGEDTQLEADYQKMLHAQKIMEEMAVVEQNLVSGQDNVSDKLGQAVRALNSAAVYDDRLSGLCATLADVESLLSDAARMTADYVEDAAFDAETFQQVQQRLDFINSLKMKYGQTTAEILAYAESRKERLEQLQSHDELIAKLKRELAEKEKRLSGLSAQLSDLRKAAAQKLCAQIRAALQDLNFADVRFEAVFEQTGHFSANGTDNMYFVIAANPGEALKPLSKVASGGELSRIMLAIRTVTANQDDIGTLIFDEIDAGISGRTAQRVAEKLCTLSQKRQVICITHLPQIAAMADVHFMIEKAVQDNKTVTSIYRLLDTQCVEELARLLGGSTITEAVRANAQELCHQAAAYKNK
;
A
#
# COMPACT_ATOMS: atom_id res chain seq x y z
N MET A 1 -34.09 -5.37 5.72
CA MET A 1 -34.87 -5.69 4.49
C MET A 1 -35.47 -4.44 3.86
N LEU A 2 -35.88 -4.46 2.59
CA LEU A 2 -36.61 -3.35 1.96
C LEU A 2 -38.09 -3.34 2.44
N ALA A 3 -38.43 -2.33 3.24
CA ALA A 3 -39.78 -2.22 3.80
C ALA A 3 -40.75 -1.53 2.85
N ASN A 4 -40.30 -0.42 2.24
CA ASN A 4 -41.16 0.39 1.38
C ASN A 4 -40.42 0.93 0.16
N LEU A 5 -41.14 1.06 -0.95
CA LEU A 5 -40.77 1.79 -2.15
C LEU A 5 -41.83 2.83 -2.44
N HIS A 6 -41.50 4.11 -2.32
CA HIS A 6 -42.33 5.23 -2.75
C HIS A 6 -41.76 5.86 -4.02
N VAL A 7 -42.64 6.00 -5.04
CA VAL A 7 -42.28 6.57 -6.34
C VAL A 7 -43.30 7.63 -6.71
N LYS A 8 -42.81 8.82 -7.14
CA LYS A 8 -43.66 9.91 -7.57
C LYS A 8 -43.13 10.56 -8.85
N ASN A 9 -44.05 10.76 -9.82
CA ASN A 9 -43.79 11.41 -11.11
C ASN A 9 -42.64 10.76 -11.92
N LEU A 10 -42.55 9.43 -11.90
CA LEU A 10 -41.51 8.70 -12.64
C LEU A 10 -42.10 7.97 -13.84
N ALA A 11 -41.72 8.32 -15.04
CA ALA A 11 -42.19 7.72 -16.29
C ALA A 11 -43.74 7.65 -16.37
N LEU A 12 -44.30 6.44 -16.33
CA LEU A 12 -45.76 6.22 -16.35
C LEU A 12 -46.42 6.18 -14.95
N ILE A 13 -45.60 6.25 -13.89
CA ILE A 13 -46.09 6.23 -12.51
C ILE A 13 -46.34 7.69 -12.06
N GLU A 14 -47.56 8.00 -11.66
CA GLU A 14 -47.87 9.29 -11.03
C GLU A 14 -47.49 9.25 -9.56
N GLU A 15 -48.00 8.29 -8.83
CA GLU A 15 -47.63 7.99 -7.45
C GLU A 15 -47.88 6.49 -7.17
N ALA A 16 -46.91 5.84 -6.54
CA ALA A 16 -47.01 4.45 -6.10
C ALA A 16 -46.32 4.30 -4.75
N ASP A 17 -46.98 3.54 -3.87
CA ASP A 17 -46.47 3.21 -2.53
C ASP A 17 -46.59 1.72 -2.32
N ILE A 18 -45.47 1.01 -2.25
CA ILE A 18 -45.40 -0.45 -2.21
C ILE A 18 -44.75 -0.86 -0.88
N ASN A 19 -45.53 -1.50 -0.03
CA ASN A 19 -45.09 -2.05 1.23
C ASN A 19 -44.73 -3.53 1.06
N PHE A 20 -43.46 -3.84 0.98
CA PHE A 20 -42.96 -5.21 0.92
C PHE A 20 -43.01 -5.88 2.30
N LYS A 21 -42.96 -7.20 2.31
CA LYS A 21 -42.92 -8.00 3.54
C LYS A 21 -41.78 -9.02 3.47
N ASP A 22 -41.52 -9.65 4.58
CA ASP A 22 -40.64 -10.82 4.61
C ASP A 22 -41.14 -11.90 3.67
N GLY A 23 -40.25 -12.82 3.30
CA GLY A 23 -40.57 -13.92 2.42
C GLY A 23 -40.54 -13.55 0.93
N LEU A 24 -41.36 -14.21 0.13
CA LEU A 24 -41.39 -14.11 -1.32
C LEU A 24 -42.44 -13.10 -1.78
N ASN A 25 -41.98 -11.93 -2.21
CA ASN A 25 -42.82 -10.88 -2.82
C ASN A 25 -42.82 -11.03 -4.34
N ILE A 26 -43.97 -11.28 -4.94
CA ILE A 26 -44.11 -11.46 -6.39
C ILE A 26 -44.84 -10.27 -7.00
N LEU A 27 -44.33 -9.80 -8.13
CA LEU A 27 -44.95 -8.77 -8.93
C LEU A 27 -45.33 -9.37 -10.28
N THR A 28 -46.63 -9.40 -10.59
CA THR A 28 -47.18 -9.79 -11.90
C THR A 28 -47.80 -8.59 -12.62
N GLY A 29 -48.10 -8.71 -13.88
CA GLY A 29 -48.76 -7.68 -14.67
C GLY A 29 -48.48 -7.85 -16.16
N GLU A 30 -49.08 -7.01 -17.00
CA GLU A 30 -48.88 -7.02 -18.44
C GLU A 30 -47.46 -6.67 -18.84
N THR A 31 -46.96 -7.31 -19.92
CA THR A 31 -45.63 -7.07 -20.47
C THR A 31 -45.50 -5.64 -21.00
N GLY A 32 -44.40 -5.00 -20.66
CA GLY A 32 -44.05 -3.68 -21.18
C GLY A 32 -43.68 -2.65 -20.15
N ALA A 33 -43.67 -1.53 -19.97
CA ALA A 33 -43.15 -0.43 -19.21
C ALA A 33 -43.34 -0.46 -17.68
N GLY A 34 -44.31 -1.18 -17.10
CA GLY A 34 -44.62 -1.10 -15.66
C GLY A 34 -43.62 -1.84 -14.77
N LYS A 35 -43.27 -3.07 -15.12
CA LYS A 35 -42.34 -3.92 -14.34
C LYS A 35 -40.93 -3.36 -14.30
N SER A 36 -40.39 -3.00 -15.48
CA SER A 36 -39.06 -2.40 -15.61
C SER A 36 -38.97 -1.01 -14.95
N ILE A 37 -40.08 -0.27 -14.82
CA ILE A 37 -40.07 1.04 -14.15
C ILE A 37 -39.88 0.86 -12.64
N ILE A 38 -40.47 -0.17 -12.01
CA ILE A 38 -40.29 -0.45 -10.57
C ILE A 38 -38.81 -0.75 -10.28
N LEU A 39 -38.23 -1.69 -11.01
CA LEU A 39 -36.79 -1.99 -10.86
C LEU A 39 -35.93 -0.80 -11.19
N GLY A 40 -36.26 -0.10 -12.26
CA GLY A 40 -35.58 1.16 -12.61
C GLY A 40 -35.65 2.20 -11.50
N SER A 41 -36.79 2.28 -10.76
CA SER A 41 -36.94 3.20 -9.63
C SER A 41 -36.07 2.78 -8.43
N VAL A 42 -36.02 1.50 -8.11
CA VAL A 42 -35.12 0.97 -7.06
C VAL A 42 -33.66 1.26 -7.43
N ASN A 43 -33.24 0.88 -8.64
CA ASN A 43 -31.89 1.11 -9.12
C ASN A 43 -31.55 2.60 -9.14
N LEU A 44 -32.48 3.44 -9.55
CA LEU A 44 -32.33 4.88 -9.55
C LEU A 44 -32.05 5.44 -8.14
N ALA A 45 -32.82 5.02 -7.14
CA ALA A 45 -32.63 5.41 -5.75
C ALA A 45 -31.27 4.96 -5.21
N LEU A 46 -30.80 3.77 -5.61
CA LEU A 46 -29.51 3.17 -5.21
C LEU A 46 -28.29 3.73 -5.98
N GLY A 47 -28.45 4.82 -6.72
CA GLY A 47 -27.33 5.48 -7.39
C GLY A 47 -27.15 5.12 -8.86
N GLY A 48 -28.14 4.48 -9.49
CA GLY A 48 -28.18 4.20 -10.93
C GLY A 48 -28.15 5.47 -11.78
N LYS A 49 -27.96 5.32 -13.10
CA LYS A 49 -27.88 6.48 -14.01
C LYS A 49 -29.24 7.20 -14.10
N ALA A 50 -29.26 8.49 -13.79
CA ALA A 50 -30.45 9.32 -13.97
C ALA A 50 -30.40 10.00 -15.34
N VAL A 51 -31.53 9.93 -16.08
CA VAL A 51 -31.76 10.70 -17.30
C VAL A 51 -33.02 11.55 -17.13
N SER A 52 -33.04 12.74 -17.69
CA SER A 52 -34.17 13.68 -17.59
C SER A 52 -35.49 13.10 -18.12
N ASP A 53 -35.38 12.20 -19.10
CA ASP A 53 -36.54 11.57 -19.76
C ASP A 53 -37.34 10.64 -18.83
N LEU A 54 -36.83 10.34 -17.64
CA LEU A 54 -37.54 9.59 -16.60
C LEU A 54 -38.58 10.46 -15.85
N ILE A 55 -38.52 11.79 -15.96
CA ILE A 55 -39.52 12.66 -15.33
C ILE A 55 -40.83 12.55 -16.14
N ARG A 56 -41.96 12.29 -15.43
CA ARG A 56 -43.29 12.22 -16.04
C ARG A 56 -43.60 13.52 -16.79
N SER A 57 -44.15 13.39 -17.99
CA SER A 57 -44.52 14.55 -18.81
C SER A 57 -45.52 15.48 -18.06
N GLY A 58 -45.12 16.75 -17.90
CA GLY A 58 -45.88 17.75 -17.17
C GLY A 58 -45.57 17.86 -15.67
N ALA A 59 -44.60 17.10 -15.17
CA ALA A 59 -44.13 17.19 -13.79
C ALA A 59 -42.79 17.96 -13.72
N ASP A 60 -42.56 18.70 -12.63
CA ASP A 60 -41.34 19.47 -12.39
C ASP A 60 -40.19 18.62 -11.83
N TYR A 61 -40.51 17.44 -11.25
CA TYR A 61 -39.54 16.53 -10.67
C TYR A 61 -40.04 15.10 -10.62
N ALA A 62 -39.12 14.15 -10.54
CA ALA A 62 -39.38 12.78 -10.15
C ALA A 62 -38.74 12.50 -8.78
N LEU A 63 -39.40 11.68 -7.95
CA LEU A 63 -38.92 11.26 -6.64
C LEU A 63 -39.00 9.74 -6.55
N THR A 64 -37.91 9.14 -6.05
CA THR A 64 -37.89 7.74 -5.61
C THR A 64 -37.36 7.66 -4.19
N GLU A 65 -38.01 6.90 -3.33
CA GLU A 65 -37.63 6.74 -1.94
C GLU A 65 -37.72 5.27 -1.54
N LEU A 66 -36.69 4.76 -0.90
CA LEU A 66 -36.58 3.39 -0.38
C LEU A 66 -36.41 3.45 1.13
N SER A 67 -37.21 2.71 1.86
CA SER A 67 -37.07 2.53 3.29
C SER A 67 -36.62 1.10 3.59
N PHE A 68 -35.52 0.96 4.32
CA PHE A 68 -34.96 -0.33 4.73
C PHE A 68 -35.05 -0.49 6.23
N ASP A 69 -35.55 -1.66 6.69
CA ASP A 69 -35.42 -2.08 8.08
C ASP A 69 -34.08 -2.81 8.23
N ILE A 70 -33.22 -2.32 9.14
CA ILE A 70 -31.86 -2.84 9.36
C ILE A 70 -31.84 -3.68 10.64
N GLU A 71 -31.83 -5.01 10.48
CA GLU A 71 -31.81 -5.95 11.61
C GLU A 71 -30.40 -6.43 11.94
N SER A 72 -29.49 -6.51 10.92
CA SER A 72 -28.11 -6.98 11.11
C SER A 72 -27.27 -5.94 11.82
N GLU A 73 -26.72 -6.28 12.99
CA GLU A 73 -25.77 -5.42 13.73
C GLU A 73 -24.50 -5.15 12.90
N ALA A 74 -24.03 -6.13 12.13
CA ALA A 74 -22.86 -5.95 11.26
C ALA A 74 -23.11 -4.90 10.17
N VAL A 75 -24.33 -4.81 9.64
CA VAL A 75 -24.72 -3.78 8.67
C VAL A 75 -24.86 -2.42 9.36
N LYS A 76 -25.42 -2.36 10.57
CA LYS A 76 -25.49 -1.12 11.36
C LYS A 76 -24.09 -0.55 11.66
N GLU A 77 -23.17 -1.40 12.11
CA GLU A 77 -21.77 -0.98 12.35
C GLU A 77 -21.10 -0.41 11.11
N LYS A 78 -21.29 -1.05 9.94
CA LYS A 78 -20.77 -0.54 8.67
C LYS A 78 -21.37 0.81 8.30
N LEU A 79 -22.68 0.99 8.43
CA LEU A 79 -23.37 2.24 8.12
C LEU A 79 -22.94 3.37 9.06
N THR A 80 -22.80 3.08 10.35
CA THR A 80 -22.31 4.04 11.35
C THR A 80 -20.85 4.45 11.07
N ALA A 81 -19.98 3.48 10.77
CA ALA A 81 -18.60 3.75 10.38
C ALA A 81 -18.50 4.58 9.09
N PHE A 82 -19.49 4.47 8.21
CA PHE A 82 -19.60 5.23 6.98
C PHE A 82 -20.18 6.65 7.16
N GLY A 83 -20.55 7.01 8.39
CA GLY A 83 -21.05 8.34 8.75
C GLY A 83 -22.56 8.52 8.60
N VAL A 84 -23.34 7.43 8.59
CA VAL A 84 -24.80 7.52 8.63
C VAL A 84 -25.22 7.76 10.08
N GLU A 85 -25.77 8.94 10.35
CA GLU A 85 -26.31 9.31 11.65
C GLU A 85 -27.81 8.91 11.75
N GLU A 86 -28.34 8.85 12.96
CA GLU A 86 -29.76 8.56 13.25
C GLU A 86 -30.24 7.13 12.85
N LEU A 87 -29.42 6.12 13.09
CA LEU A 87 -29.85 4.70 12.98
C LEU A 87 -30.61 4.19 14.23
N GLU A 88 -30.96 5.09 15.16
CA GLU A 88 -31.64 4.70 16.42
C GLU A 88 -33.03 4.10 16.19
N GLU A 89 -33.69 4.41 15.07
CA GLU A 89 -35.04 3.90 14.71
C GLU A 89 -35.04 2.66 13.80
N VAL A 90 -33.90 1.96 13.65
CA VAL A 90 -33.81 0.72 12.84
C VAL A 90 -34.11 0.94 11.34
N GLN A 91 -34.49 2.13 10.90
CA GLN A 91 -34.85 2.44 9.52
C GLN A 91 -33.82 3.30 8.81
N LEU A 92 -33.48 2.92 7.58
CA LEU A 92 -32.64 3.70 6.67
C LEU A 92 -33.50 4.15 5.48
N ILE A 93 -33.57 5.45 5.24
CA ILE A 93 -34.33 6.03 4.13
C ILE A 93 -33.34 6.56 3.09
N ILE A 94 -33.39 6.02 1.88
CA ILE A 94 -32.64 6.52 0.72
C ILE A 94 -33.63 7.20 -0.23
N SER A 95 -33.49 8.50 -0.43
CA SER A 95 -34.36 9.27 -1.32
C SER A 95 -33.56 9.92 -2.44
N ARG A 96 -34.10 9.91 -3.65
CA ARG A 96 -33.54 10.57 -4.82
C ARG A 96 -34.56 11.42 -5.53
N LYS A 97 -34.28 12.72 -5.61
CA LYS A 97 -35.06 13.70 -6.35
C LYS A 97 -34.34 14.13 -7.61
N ILE A 98 -35.01 14.01 -8.74
CA ILE A 98 -34.49 14.40 -10.06
C ILE A 98 -35.34 15.54 -10.59
N THR A 99 -34.68 16.60 -11.02
CA THR A 99 -35.25 17.72 -11.78
C THR A 99 -34.55 17.80 -13.14
N PRO A 100 -35.06 18.56 -14.11
CA PRO A 100 -34.41 18.68 -15.43
C PRO A 100 -32.94 19.13 -15.37
N THR A 101 -32.55 19.85 -14.31
CA THR A 101 -31.22 20.45 -14.17
C THR A 101 -30.36 19.81 -13.09
N ARG A 102 -30.96 19.05 -12.16
CA ARG A 102 -30.25 18.54 -10.98
C ARG A 102 -30.79 17.20 -10.52
N SER A 103 -29.90 16.33 -10.08
CA SER A 103 -30.22 15.10 -9.34
C SER A 103 -29.61 15.17 -7.95
N GLN A 104 -30.41 14.99 -6.93
CA GLN A 104 -29.97 15.00 -5.52
C GLN A 104 -30.36 13.69 -4.86
N ILE A 105 -29.43 13.08 -4.14
CA ILE A 105 -29.63 11.86 -3.37
C ILE A 105 -29.38 12.15 -1.90
N LYS A 106 -30.23 11.62 -1.03
CA LYS A 106 -30.16 11.78 0.42
C LYS A 106 -30.33 10.44 1.11
N VAL A 107 -29.63 10.28 2.23
CA VAL A 107 -29.77 9.15 3.15
C VAL A 107 -30.09 9.75 4.52
N ASN A 108 -31.21 9.37 5.13
CA ASN A 108 -31.75 9.98 6.38
C ASN A 108 -31.72 11.53 6.36
N GLY A 109 -32.10 12.12 5.21
CA GLY A 109 -32.13 13.58 5.05
C GLY A 109 -30.77 14.24 4.71
N GLN A 110 -29.63 13.57 4.92
CA GLN A 110 -28.30 14.07 4.60
C GLN A 110 -27.92 13.77 3.14
N THR A 111 -27.12 14.64 2.52
CA THR A 111 -26.71 14.49 1.11
C THR A 111 -25.45 13.64 0.99
N TYR A 112 -25.50 12.61 0.15
CA TYR A 112 -24.39 11.72 -0.16
C TYR A 112 -24.03 11.74 -1.65
N THR A 113 -22.83 11.29 -1.99
CA THR A 113 -22.43 11.07 -3.38
C THR A 113 -23.02 9.77 -3.93
N LEU A 114 -23.16 9.66 -5.26
CA LEU A 114 -23.64 8.43 -5.90
C LEU A 114 -22.76 7.21 -5.59
N GLY A 115 -21.44 7.41 -5.47
CA GLY A 115 -20.50 6.33 -5.12
C GLY A 115 -20.75 5.79 -3.71
N GLN A 116 -20.91 6.70 -2.74
CA GLN A 116 -21.22 6.33 -1.35
C GLN A 116 -22.55 5.57 -1.23
N VAL A 117 -23.58 6.02 -1.94
CA VAL A 117 -24.88 5.33 -1.90
C VAL A 117 -24.81 3.94 -2.55
N ARG A 118 -24.05 3.77 -3.64
CA ARG A 118 -23.83 2.44 -4.24
C ARG A 118 -23.11 1.49 -3.29
N GLU A 119 -22.13 1.99 -2.55
CA GLU A 119 -21.42 1.20 -1.55
C GLU A 119 -22.37 0.77 -0.41
N MET A 120 -23.13 1.70 0.16
CA MET A 120 -24.17 1.36 1.17
C MET A 120 -25.21 0.38 0.63
N ALA A 121 -25.68 0.58 -0.62
CA ALA A 121 -26.64 -0.31 -1.27
C ALA A 121 -26.15 -1.75 -1.38
N SER A 122 -24.86 -1.96 -1.61
CA SER A 122 -24.26 -3.30 -1.70
C SER A 122 -24.34 -4.13 -0.42
N TRP A 123 -24.57 -3.48 0.72
CA TRP A 123 -24.77 -4.16 2.02
C TRP A 123 -26.24 -4.47 2.31
N LEU A 124 -27.18 -3.86 1.60
CA LEU A 124 -28.61 -3.89 1.87
C LEU A 124 -29.38 -4.77 0.91
N ILE A 125 -29.03 -4.70 -0.37
CA ILE A 125 -29.83 -5.26 -1.46
C ILE A 125 -28.93 -5.71 -2.62
N ASP A 126 -29.31 -6.84 -3.23
CA ASP A 126 -28.67 -7.35 -4.45
C ASP A 126 -29.72 -7.53 -5.54
N ILE A 127 -29.49 -6.95 -6.71
CA ILE A 127 -30.42 -6.91 -7.83
C ILE A 127 -29.88 -7.75 -8.98
N HIS A 128 -30.67 -8.69 -9.47
CA HIS A 128 -30.32 -9.62 -10.54
C HIS A 128 -31.20 -9.37 -11.77
N GLY A 129 -30.70 -8.60 -12.75
CA GLY A 129 -31.40 -8.24 -14.00
C GLY A 129 -30.42 -7.80 -15.08
N GLN A 130 -30.95 -7.39 -16.28
CA GLN A 130 -30.14 -7.12 -17.48
C GLN A 130 -29.18 -5.92 -17.39
N HIS A 131 -29.35 -5.00 -16.46
CA HIS A 131 -28.70 -3.66 -16.52
C HIS A 131 -28.10 -3.21 -15.19
N ASP A 132 -27.94 -4.08 -14.19
CA ASP A 132 -27.64 -3.66 -12.83
C ASP A 132 -26.24 -4.03 -12.33
N ASN A 133 -25.77 -3.27 -11.32
CA ASN A 133 -24.52 -3.47 -10.60
C ASN A 133 -24.57 -4.79 -9.80
N GLN A 134 -24.32 -5.89 -10.47
CA GLN A 134 -24.31 -7.20 -9.84
C GLN A 134 -22.96 -7.43 -9.18
N LEU A 135 -22.92 -7.48 -7.85
CA LEU A 135 -21.73 -7.83 -7.07
C LEU A 135 -21.07 -9.12 -7.58
N LEU A 136 -21.90 -10.10 -7.98
CA LEU A 136 -21.46 -11.38 -8.52
C LEU A 136 -20.88 -11.33 -9.95
N LEU A 137 -21.05 -10.22 -10.70
CA LEU A 137 -20.38 -10.03 -11.99
C LEU A 137 -19.00 -9.41 -11.84
N ASN A 138 -18.71 -8.81 -10.69
CA ASN A 138 -17.40 -8.26 -10.41
C ASN A 138 -16.48 -9.37 -9.86
N GLU A 139 -15.54 -9.79 -10.66
CA GLU A 139 -14.58 -10.86 -10.33
C GLU A 139 -13.82 -10.62 -9.02
N SER A 140 -13.60 -9.35 -8.65
CA SER A 140 -12.90 -8.99 -7.41
C SER A 140 -13.64 -9.40 -6.12
N HIS A 141 -14.97 -9.61 -6.18
CA HIS A 141 -15.77 -10.02 -5.04
C HIS A 141 -15.94 -11.54 -4.92
N HIS A 142 -15.52 -12.31 -5.91
CA HIS A 142 -15.70 -13.76 -5.88
C HIS A 142 -14.92 -14.43 -4.75
N ILE A 143 -13.73 -13.91 -4.45
CA ILE A 143 -12.90 -14.38 -3.34
C ILE A 143 -13.58 -14.13 -1.98
N ASP A 144 -14.31 -13.00 -1.84
CA ASP A 144 -15.02 -12.68 -0.60
C ASP A 144 -16.19 -13.65 -0.36
N ILE A 145 -16.87 -14.08 -1.42
CA ILE A 145 -17.93 -15.09 -1.36
C ILE A 145 -17.37 -16.44 -0.91
N LEU A 146 -16.23 -16.85 -1.48
CA LEU A 146 -15.53 -18.06 -1.07
C LEU A 146 -15.07 -17.99 0.38
N ASP A 147 -14.48 -16.87 0.78
CA ASP A 147 -14.00 -16.65 2.15
C ASP A 147 -15.15 -16.61 3.16
N ALA A 148 -16.31 -16.06 2.78
CA ALA A 148 -17.53 -16.12 3.59
C ALA A 148 -18.03 -17.55 3.73
N TYR A 149 -18.06 -18.33 2.63
CA TYR A 149 -18.46 -19.73 2.64
C TYR A 149 -17.55 -20.60 3.53
N ALA A 150 -16.26 -20.31 3.55
CA ALA A 150 -15.25 -21.07 4.29
C ALA A 150 -14.82 -20.39 5.61
N LYS A 151 -15.59 -19.42 6.12
CA LYS A 151 -15.23 -18.52 7.23
C LYS A 151 -14.58 -19.24 8.41
N GLU A 152 -15.15 -20.32 8.89
CA GLU A 152 -14.65 -21.06 10.05
C GLU A 152 -13.27 -21.69 9.77
N SER A 153 -13.08 -22.27 8.58
CA SER A 153 -11.82 -22.95 8.21
C SER A 153 -10.68 -21.99 7.86
N LEU A 154 -10.99 -20.75 7.50
CA LEU A 154 -10.01 -19.73 7.11
C LEU A 154 -9.67 -18.76 8.24
N ALA A 155 -10.48 -18.68 9.30
CA ALA A 155 -10.41 -17.63 10.33
C ALA A 155 -9.03 -17.53 10.98
N GLU A 156 -8.46 -18.65 11.41
CA GLU A 156 -7.16 -18.70 12.10
C GLU A 156 -6.02 -18.24 11.18
N VAL A 157 -5.95 -18.79 9.96
CA VAL A 157 -4.88 -18.46 9.01
C VAL A 157 -4.99 -17.01 8.53
N LYS A 158 -6.21 -16.51 8.29
CA LYS A 158 -6.43 -15.10 7.92
C LYS A 158 -6.03 -14.15 9.03
N ALA A 159 -6.34 -14.46 10.29
CA ALA A 159 -5.95 -13.64 11.43
C ALA A 159 -4.41 -13.57 11.56
N ALA A 160 -3.73 -14.72 11.50
CA ALA A 160 -2.28 -14.80 11.54
C ALA A 160 -1.62 -14.06 10.36
N LEU A 161 -2.18 -14.20 9.15
CA LEU A 161 -1.68 -13.50 7.96
C LEU A 161 -1.80 -11.98 8.09
N LYS A 162 -2.95 -11.50 8.57
CA LYS A 162 -3.22 -10.06 8.76
C LYS A 162 -2.24 -9.44 9.77
N GLU A 163 -1.97 -10.13 10.87
CA GLU A 163 -1.01 -9.69 11.91
C GLU A 163 0.41 -9.58 11.33
N VAL A 164 0.89 -10.65 10.66
CA VAL A 164 2.24 -10.68 10.07
C VAL A 164 2.37 -9.64 8.95
N TYR A 165 1.32 -9.45 8.14
CA TYR A 165 1.30 -8.45 7.08
C TYR A 165 1.38 -7.01 7.61
N ALA A 166 0.64 -6.70 8.68
CA ALA A 166 0.72 -5.38 9.32
C ALA A 166 2.12 -5.10 9.86
N ALA A 167 2.76 -6.09 10.50
CA ALA A 167 4.14 -5.99 10.99
C ALA A 167 5.15 -5.84 9.83
N TYR A 168 4.94 -6.56 8.71
CA TYR A 168 5.76 -6.46 7.50
C TYR A 168 5.70 -5.05 6.88
N VAL A 169 4.50 -4.51 6.70
CA VAL A 169 4.30 -3.17 6.12
C VAL A 169 4.97 -2.10 6.97
N LYS A 170 4.78 -2.16 8.30
CA LYS A 170 5.42 -1.23 9.24
C LYS A 170 6.93 -1.26 9.12
N GLN A 171 7.53 -2.45 9.16
CA GLN A 171 8.98 -2.61 9.09
C GLN A 171 9.55 -2.22 7.72
N LYS A 172 8.83 -2.49 6.64
CA LYS A 172 9.21 -2.05 5.30
C LYS A 172 9.27 -0.52 5.19
N GLN A 173 8.30 0.17 5.81
CA GLN A 173 8.30 1.64 5.88
C GLN A 173 9.48 2.17 6.72
N GLU A 174 9.77 1.54 7.87
CA GLU A 174 10.93 1.87 8.70
C GLU A 174 12.25 1.71 7.93
N LEU A 175 12.41 0.60 7.21
CA LEU A 175 13.58 0.36 6.38
C LEU A 175 13.70 1.39 5.26
N GLN A 176 12.61 1.72 4.57
CA GLN A 176 12.63 2.74 3.51
C GLN A 176 13.00 4.14 4.03
N ALA A 177 12.61 4.49 5.25
CA ALA A 177 12.97 5.76 5.86
C ALA A 177 14.48 5.86 6.20
N LEU A 178 15.12 4.72 6.50
CA LEU A 178 16.55 4.64 6.86
C LEU A 178 17.47 4.45 5.63
N ASP A 179 17.02 3.84 4.57
CA ASP A 179 17.82 3.39 3.41
C ASP A 179 17.92 4.43 2.28
N THR A 180 17.83 5.72 2.61
CA THR A 180 17.68 6.79 1.60
C THR A 180 18.98 7.10 0.84
N ASP A 181 20.20 6.68 1.28
CA ASP A 181 21.48 6.98 0.59
C ASP A 181 22.63 6.05 0.99
N GLU A 182 22.53 4.76 0.70
CA GLU A 182 23.58 3.76 1.01
C GLU A 182 24.91 4.06 0.33
N GLU A 183 24.90 4.52 -0.93
CA GLU A 183 26.15 4.84 -1.65
C GLU A 183 26.90 6.05 -1.07
N SER A 184 26.16 7.08 -0.69
CA SER A 184 26.77 8.27 -0.08
C SER A 184 27.37 7.95 1.29
N ARG A 185 26.65 7.15 2.07
CA ARG A 185 27.09 6.70 3.40
C ARG A 185 28.35 5.83 3.32
N ASN A 186 28.41 4.86 2.40
CA ASN A 186 29.58 4.01 2.21
C ASN A 186 30.80 4.81 1.77
N ARG A 187 30.63 5.85 0.94
CA ARG A 187 31.72 6.78 0.59
C ARG A 187 32.17 7.58 1.79
N GLU A 188 31.26 8.08 2.62
CA GLU A 188 31.56 8.81 3.85
C GLU A 188 32.37 7.92 4.83
N ILE A 189 31.94 6.67 5.04
CA ILE A 189 32.65 5.69 5.88
C ILE A 189 34.07 5.48 5.37
N SER A 190 34.28 5.15 4.10
CA SER A 190 35.60 4.90 3.53
C SER A 190 36.52 6.12 3.61
N PHE A 191 35.96 7.31 3.45
CA PHE A 191 36.72 8.56 3.58
C PHE A 191 37.15 8.81 5.03
N ILE A 192 36.24 8.62 5.98
CA ILE A 192 36.57 8.80 7.41
C ILE A 192 37.60 7.75 7.88
N GLU A 193 37.45 6.49 7.46
CA GLU A 193 38.41 5.42 7.78
C GLU A 193 39.82 5.77 7.28
N PHE A 194 39.93 6.32 6.08
CA PHE A 194 41.19 6.78 5.54
C PHE A 194 41.79 7.94 6.36
N GLU A 195 41.01 8.98 6.68
CA GLU A 195 41.46 10.14 7.48
C GLU A 195 41.93 9.70 8.87
N VAL A 196 41.16 8.89 9.56
CA VAL A 196 41.49 8.38 10.90
C VAL A 196 42.76 7.53 10.85
N SER A 197 42.88 6.62 9.86
CA SER A 197 44.07 5.77 9.70
C SER A 197 45.34 6.58 9.39
N GLU A 198 45.26 7.64 8.57
CA GLU A 198 46.39 8.52 8.27
C GLU A 198 46.87 9.25 9.53
N ILE A 199 45.94 9.78 10.35
CA ILE A 199 46.28 10.50 11.59
C ILE A 199 46.83 9.54 12.66
N GLU A 200 46.21 8.35 12.84
CA GLU A 200 46.68 7.35 13.82
C GLU A 200 48.06 6.82 13.47
N SER A 201 48.32 6.55 12.18
CA SER A 201 49.65 6.10 11.72
C SER A 201 50.74 7.12 11.99
N ALA A 202 50.38 8.38 12.06
CA ALA A 202 51.33 9.47 12.36
C ALA A 202 51.79 9.48 13.80
N GLN A 203 51.09 8.80 14.73
CA GLN A 203 51.45 8.73 16.16
C GLN A 203 51.77 10.10 16.77
N LEU A 204 50.91 11.07 16.52
CA LEU A 204 51.10 12.45 16.99
C LEU A 204 50.93 12.53 18.52
N SER A 205 51.76 13.39 19.13
CA SER A 205 51.63 13.80 20.52
C SER A 205 51.19 15.26 20.62
N GLU A 206 50.40 15.57 21.65
CA GLU A 206 49.90 16.93 21.86
C GLU A 206 51.09 17.88 22.11
N GLY A 207 51.20 18.98 21.35
CA GLY A 207 52.27 19.95 21.43
C GLY A 207 53.59 19.55 20.77
N GLU A 208 53.65 18.37 20.11
CA GLU A 208 54.85 17.89 19.40
C GLU A 208 55.33 18.88 18.34
N ASP A 209 54.43 19.49 17.60
CA ASP A 209 54.75 20.51 16.59
C ASP A 209 55.50 21.72 17.16
N THR A 210 55.05 22.23 18.30
CA THR A 210 55.66 23.39 18.98
C THR A 210 57.02 23.05 19.50
N GLN A 211 57.20 21.86 20.05
CA GLN A 211 58.51 21.40 20.56
C GLN A 211 59.48 21.18 19.41
N LEU A 212 59.07 20.49 18.35
CA LEU A 212 59.92 20.26 17.17
C LEU A 212 60.33 21.56 16.47
N GLU A 213 59.42 22.53 16.39
CA GLU A 213 59.74 23.84 15.80
C GLU A 213 60.72 24.59 16.59
N ALA A 214 60.66 24.58 17.94
CA ALA A 214 61.64 25.15 18.82
C ALA A 214 63.02 24.46 18.69
N ASP A 215 63.03 23.12 18.61
CA ASP A 215 64.25 22.35 18.46
C ASP A 215 64.86 22.55 17.06
N TYR A 216 64.09 22.62 16.02
CA TYR A 216 64.50 22.95 14.65
C TYR A 216 65.20 24.32 14.59
N GLN A 217 64.62 25.38 15.20
CA GLN A 217 65.18 26.71 15.22
C GLN A 217 66.51 26.74 15.96
N LYS A 218 66.65 26.04 17.11
CA LYS A 218 67.91 25.93 17.84
C LYS A 218 68.98 25.24 16.99
N MET A 219 68.62 24.11 16.34
CA MET A 219 69.53 23.35 15.49
C MET A 219 69.92 24.13 14.25
N LEU A 220 69.04 24.89 13.65
CA LEU A 220 69.31 25.77 12.51
C LEU A 220 70.27 26.87 12.88
N HIS A 221 70.14 27.48 14.09
CA HIS A 221 71.08 28.46 14.60
C HIS A 221 72.44 27.82 14.88
N ALA A 222 72.48 26.61 15.49
CA ALA A 222 73.75 25.90 15.72
C ALA A 222 74.46 25.55 14.42
N GLN A 223 73.74 25.05 13.40
CA GLN A 223 74.28 24.80 12.07
C GLN A 223 74.96 26.06 11.50
N LYS A 224 74.23 27.19 11.52
CA LYS A 224 74.77 28.46 11.00
C LYS A 224 75.96 28.92 11.74
N ILE A 225 76.02 28.79 13.08
CA ILE A 225 77.21 29.11 13.88
C ILE A 225 78.38 28.22 13.46
N MET A 226 78.18 26.92 13.30
CA MET A 226 79.23 25.99 12.87
C MET A 226 79.78 26.32 11.48
N GLU A 227 78.87 26.64 10.51
CA GLU A 227 79.30 27.10 9.18
C GLU A 227 80.17 28.34 9.23
N GLU A 228 79.80 29.34 10.01
CA GLU A 228 80.60 30.57 10.17
C GLU A 228 81.92 30.31 10.93
N MET A 229 81.94 29.47 11.96
CA MET A 229 83.12 29.06 12.68
C MET A 229 84.10 28.28 11.81
N ALA A 230 83.60 27.42 10.90
CA ALA A 230 84.42 26.73 9.91
C ALA A 230 85.15 27.74 8.98
N VAL A 231 84.44 28.81 8.59
CA VAL A 231 85.09 29.91 7.81
C VAL A 231 86.16 30.62 8.64
N VAL A 232 85.92 30.86 9.95
CA VAL A 232 86.89 31.45 10.84
C VAL A 232 88.12 30.56 10.95
N GLU A 233 87.93 29.25 11.22
CA GLU A 233 89.05 28.28 11.31
C GLU A 233 89.85 28.20 10.01
N GLN A 234 89.15 28.15 8.86
CA GLN A 234 89.78 28.12 7.55
C GLN A 234 90.71 29.36 7.34
N ASN A 235 90.18 30.53 7.71
CA ASN A 235 90.95 31.76 7.54
C ASN A 235 92.14 31.89 8.53
N LEU A 236 91.96 31.39 9.77
CA LEU A 236 93.00 31.50 10.78
C LEU A 236 94.14 30.47 10.59
N VAL A 237 93.74 29.16 10.30
CA VAL A 237 94.65 28.03 10.43
C VAL A 237 94.71 27.11 9.22
N SER A 238 93.50 26.59 8.75
CA SER A 238 93.47 25.44 7.86
C SER A 238 93.42 25.77 6.36
N GLY A 239 93.18 27.02 5.97
CA GLY A 239 93.13 27.46 4.58
C GLY A 239 94.47 27.62 3.90
N GLN A 240 94.44 27.55 2.54
CA GLN A 240 95.69 27.69 1.75
C GLN A 240 96.42 29.04 1.92
N ASP A 241 95.75 30.06 2.37
CA ASP A 241 96.21 31.43 2.51
C ASP A 241 95.88 31.96 3.92
N ASN A 242 96.03 31.14 4.93
CA ASN A 242 95.61 31.43 6.29
C ASN A 242 96.55 32.50 6.96
N VAL A 243 95.94 33.16 7.96
CA VAL A 243 96.59 34.24 8.68
C VAL A 243 97.82 33.73 9.44
N SER A 244 97.79 32.54 10.03
CA SER A 244 98.85 31.93 10.80
C SER A 244 100.12 31.73 9.96
N ASP A 245 99.93 31.17 8.74
CA ASP A 245 101.08 30.97 7.83
C ASP A 245 101.67 32.26 7.34
N LYS A 246 100.84 33.27 7.02
CA LYS A 246 101.33 34.62 6.61
C LYS A 246 102.01 35.32 7.71
N LEU A 247 101.51 35.25 8.92
CA LEU A 247 102.15 35.86 10.08
C LEU A 247 103.47 35.17 10.39
N GLY A 248 103.53 33.84 10.36
CA GLY A 248 104.75 33.08 10.55
C GLY A 248 105.82 33.40 9.49
N GLN A 249 105.41 33.64 8.22
CA GLN A 249 106.34 34.12 7.18
C GLN A 249 106.88 35.53 7.50
N ALA A 250 105.98 36.42 7.95
CA ALA A 250 106.40 37.80 8.33
C ALA A 250 107.32 37.80 9.52
N VAL A 251 107.04 37.00 10.57
CA VAL A 251 107.90 36.84 11.74
C VAL A 251 109.27 36.29 11.34
N ARG A 252 109.32 35.27 10.47
CA ARG A 252 110.62 34.74 9.99
C ARG A 252 111.44 35.77 9.21
N ALA A 253 110.81 36.52 8.31
CA ALA A 253 111.45 37.53 7.51
C ALA A 253 111.96 38.69 8.38
N LEU A 254 111.19 39.12 9.38
CA LEU A 254 111.54 40.15 10.30
C LEU A 254 112.70 39.73 11.23
N ASN A 255 112.68 38.52 11.79
CA ASN A 255 113.73 37.96 12.59
C ASN A 255 115.06 37.89 11.80
N SER A 256 115.00 37.54 10.52
CA SER A 256 116.17 37.56 9.66
C SER A 256 116.73 38.99 9.44
N ALA A 257 115.86 40.00 9.34
CA ALA A 257 116.22 41.39 9.18
C ALA A 257 116.77 42.01 10.51
N ALA A 258 116.21 41.61 11.67
CA ALA A 258 116.62 42.09 13.00
C ALA A 258 118.05 41.72 13.37
N VAL A 259 118.68 40.74 12.72
CA VAL A 259 120.13 40.42 12.87
C VAL A 259 120.99 41.57 12.38
N TYR A 260 120.43 42.47 11.52
CA TYR A 260 121.25 43.61 10.94
C TYR A 260 120.82 44.96 11.49
N ASP A 261 119.78 45.13 12.27
CA ASP A 261 119.37 46.42 12.88
C ASP A 261 118.58 46.20 14.18
N ASP A 262 119.21 46.53 15.34
CA ASP A 262 118.66 46.37 16.70
C ASP A 262 117.30 47.13 16.92
N ARG A 263 117.07 48.19 16.12
CA ARG A 263 115.75 48.92 16.19
C ARG A 263 114.52 48.10 15.81
N LEU A 264 114.73 46.97 15.16
CA LEU A 264 113.63 46.01 14.76
C LEU A 264 113.25 45.10 15.91
N SER A 265 114.01 45.04 17.01
CA SER A 265 113.69 44.14 18.14
C SER A 265 112.29 44.38 18.77
N GLY A 266 111.89 45.66 18.88
CA GLY A 266 110.55 46.00 19.38
C GLY A 266 109.40 45.51 18.46
N LEU A 267 109.64 45.56 17.14
CA LEU A 267 108.69 45.08 16.17
C LEU A 267 108.58 43.52 16.15
N CYS A 268 109.76 42.86 16.35
CA CYS A 268 109.78 41.39 16.52
C CYS A 268 108.97 40.94 17.73
N ALA A 269 109.15 41.66 18.87
CA ALA A 269 108.35 41.34 20.06
C ALA A 269 106.84 41.54 19.81
N THR A 270 106.44 42.63 19.14
CA THR A 270 105.05 42.90 18.81
C THR A 270 104.44 41.83 17.88
N LEU A 271 105.22 41.39 16.86
CA LEU A 271 104.74 40.32 15.97
C LEU A 271 104.70 38.95 16.67
N ALA A 272 105.58 38.67 17.60
CA ALA A 272 105.53 37.45 18.42
C ALA A 272 104.34 37.47 19.36
N ASP A 273 103.99 38.64 19.93
CA ASP A 273 102.75 38.78 20.72
C ASP A 273 101.47 38.54 19.84
N VAL A 274 101.49 39.07 18.61
CA VAL A 274 100.36 38.82 17.67
C VAL A 274 100.27 37.34 17.29
N GLU A 275 101.45 36.67 17.09
CA GLU A 275 101.46 35.22 16.79
C GLU A 275 100.89 34.39 17.96
N SER A 276 101.23 34.76 19.20
CA SER A 276 100.70 34.14 20.40
C SER A 276 99.19 34.37 20.51
N LEU A 277 98.72 35.60 20.33
CA LEU A 277 97.31 35.93 20.36
C LEU A 277 96.50 35.20 19.26
N LEU A 278 97.09 35.08 18.06
CA LEU A 278 96.49 34.34 16.96
C LEU A 278 96.37 32.83 17.28
N SER A 279 97.44 32.26 17.88
CA SER A 279 97.46 30.87 18.33
C SER A 279 96.37 30.61 19.41
N ASP A 280 96.20 31.54 20.36
CA ASP A 280 95.18 31.45 21.38
C ASP A 280 93.78 31.55 20.75
N ALA A 281 93.57 32.47 19.82
CA ALA A 281 92.30 32.59 19.09
C ALA A 281 91.98 31.33 18.27
N ALA A 282 92.97 30.77 17.59
CA ALA A 282 92.88 29.53 16.86
C ALA A 282 92.46 28.34 17.76
N ARG A 283 93.09 28.23 18.94
CA ARG A 283 92.77 27.22 19.93
C ARG A 283 91.35 27.41 20.45
N MET A 284 90.94 28.62 20.84
CA MET A 284 89.61 28.94 21.29
C MET A 284 88.54 28.61 20.22
N THR A 285 88.85 28.82 18.94
CA THR A 285 88.00 28.48 17.84
C THR A 285 87.83 26.94 17.71
N ALA A 286 88.98 26.22 17.81
CA ALA A 286 88.97 24.76 17.76
C ALA A 286 88.17 24.12 18.93
N ASP A 287 88.45 24.61 20.17
CA ASP A 287 87.76 24.18 21.38
C ASP A 287 86.21 24.42 21.25
N TYR A 288 85.82 25.60 20.72
CA TYR A 288 84.39 25.89 20.51
C TYR A 288 83.79 25.00 19.47
N VAL A 289 84.46 24.70 18.35
CA VAL A 289 83.93 23.78 17.30
C VAL A 289 83.81 22.34 17.82
N GLU A 290 84.78 21.91 18.69
CA GLU A 290 84.74 20.58 19.31
C GLU A 290 83.60 20.43 20.33
N ASP A 291 83.41 21.47 21.18
CA ASP A 291 82.33 21.51 22.19
C ASP A 291 80.95 21.70 21.58
N ALA A 292 80.85 22.44 20.47
CA ALA A 292 79.59 22.70 19.77
C ALA A 292 79.24 21.53 18.82
N ALA A 293 79.01 20.32 19.36
CA ALA A 293 78.63 19.15 18.59
C ALA A 293 77.26 19.34 17.87
N PHE A 294 77.29 19.71 16.58
CA PHE A 294 76.12 19.71 15.71
C PHE A 294 75.87 18.30 15.17
N ASP A 295 74.70 17.70 15.56
CA ASP A 295 74.27 16.39 15.05
C ASP A 295 73.40 16.59 13.80
N ALA A 296 74.01 16.41 12.65
CA ALA A 296 73.32 16.53 11.36
C ALA A 296 72.24 15.48 11.13
N GLU A 297 72.36 14.27 11.72
CA GLU A 297 71.42 13.21 11.60
C GLU A 297 70.10 13.53 12.38
N THR A 298 70.32 13.97 13.65
CA THR A 298 69.15 14.42 14.47
C THR A 298 68.48 15.63 13.86
N PHE A 299 69.23 16.60 13.29
CA PHE A 299 68.62 17.74 12.59
C PHE A 299 67.75 17.30 11.40
N GLN A 300 68.23 16.39 10.58
CA GLN A 300 67.48 15.85 9.45
C GLN A 300 66.22 15.10 9.89
N GLN A 301 66.27 14.33 10.98
CA GLN A 301 65.11 13.63 11.55
C GLN A 301 64.08 14.64 12.04
N VAL A 302 64.47 15.67 12.78
CA VAL A 302 63.55 16.72 13.25
C VAL A 302 62.91 17.45 12.07
N GLN A 303 63.69 17.78 11.05
CA GLN A 303 63.16 18.43 9.85
C GLN A 303 62.10 17.52 9.12
N GLN A 304 62.43 16.28 8.87
CA GLN A 304 61.51 15.35 8.21
C GLN A 304 60.22 15.14 9.02
N ARG A 305 60.34 15.03 10.35
CA ARG A 305 59.19 14.89 11.23
C ARG A 305 58.30 16.14 11.23
N LEU A 306 58.94 17.33 11.26
CA LEU A 306 58.21 18.60 11.20
C LEU A 306 57.50 18.79 9.86
N ASP A 307 58.17 18.48 8.74
CA ASP A 307 57.55 18.53 7.40
C ASP A 307 56.37 17.59 7.28
N PHE A 308 56.46 16.38 7.86
CA PHE A 308 55.37 15.42 7.91
C PHE A 308 54.19 15.96 8.74
N ILE A 309 54.45 16.48 9.94
CA ILE A 309 53.41 17.10 10.78
C ILE A 309 52.76 18.29 10.05
N ASN A 310 53.56 19.13 9.40
CA ASN A 310 53.05 20.28 8.65
C ASN A 310 52.14 19.84 7.47
N SER A 311 52.42 18.70 6.83
CA SER A 311 51.56 18.14 5.80
C SER A 311 50.18 17.71 6.34
N LEU A 312 50.13 17.17 7.56
CA LEU A 312 48.89 16.83 8.26
C LEU A 312 48.16 18.10 8.76
N LYS A 313 48.91 19.10 9.23
CA LYS A 313 48.35 20.41 9.63
C LYS A 313 47.59 21.07 8.48
N MET A 314 48.09 21.01 7.26
CA MET A 314 47.40 21.56 6.08
C MET A 314 46.08 20.84 5.74
N LYS A 315 45.93 19.60 6.17
CA LYS A 315 44.72 18.79 5.86
C LYS A 315 43.69 18.83 6.98
N TYR A 316 44.11 18.75 8.25
CA TYR A 316 43.26 18.36 9.35
C TYR A 316 43.14 19.36 10.51
N GLY A 317 44.01 20.34 10.61
CA GLY A 317 44.01 21.35 11.68
C GLY A 317 45.30 22.18 11.72
N GLN A 318 45.35 23.20 12.54
CA GLN A 318 46.53 24.09 12.60
C GLN A 318 47.55 23.68 13.67
N THR A 319 47.15 22.82 14.60
CA THR A 319 47.99 22.29 15.69
C THR A 319 47.83 20.78 15.81
N THR A 320 48.82 20.10 16.42
CA THR A 320 48.70 18.65 16.71
C THR A 320 47.50 18.33 17.60
N ALA A 321 47.12 19.20 18.53
CA ALA A 321 45.94 19.07 19.36
C ALA A 321 44.65 19.12 18.54
N GLU A 322 44.56 20.04 17.58
CA GLU A 322 43.37 20.12 16.67
C GLU A 322 43.25 18.89 15.76
N ILE A 323 44.37 18.37 15.24
CA ILE A 323 44.40 17.16 14.42
C ILE A 323 43.89 15.95 15.22
N LEU A 324 44.32 15.80 16.47
CA LEU A 324 43.87 14.73 17.36
C LEU A 324 42.41 14.87 17.71
N ALA A 325 41.90 16.08 18.01
CA ALA A 325 40.49 16.36 18.25
C ALA A 325 39.63 16.08 17.00
N TYR A 326 40.15 16.42 15.80
CA TYR A 326 39.49 16.08 14.54
C TYR A 326 39.35 14.57 14.36
N ALA A 327 40.43 13.81 14.59
CA ALA A 327 40.41 12.35 14.50
C ALA A 327 39.37 11.74 15.45
N GLU A 328 39.25 12.24 16.68
CA GLU A 328 38.29 11.75 17.66
C GLU A 328 36.84 12.03 17.22
N SER A 329 36.56 13.23 16.73
CA SER A 329 35.24 13.58 16.21
C SER A 329 34.83 12.70 14.99
N ARG A 330 35.82 12.34 14.15
CA ARG A 330 35.62 11.44 13.02
C ARG A 330 35.37 10.00 13.46
N LYS A 331 36.02 9.52 14.50
CA LYS A 331 35.74 8.19 15.09
C LYS A 331 34.31 8.10 15.63
N GLU A 332 33.87 9.10 16.38
CA GLU A 332 32.48 9.16 16.87
C GLU A 332 31.47 9.11 15.69
N ARG A 333 31.76 9.83 14.61
CA ARG A 333 30.94 9.83 13.42
C ARG A 333 30.95 8.47 12.72
N LEU A 334 32.10 7.80 12.65
CA LEU A 334 32.22 6.46 12.08
C LEU A 334 31.39 5.43 12.85
N GLU A 335 31.45 5.45 14.18
CA GLU A 335 30.64 4.58 15.03
C GLU A 335 29.14 4.78 14.82
N GLN A 336 28.70 6.04 14.68
CA GLN A 336 27.29 6.33 14.37
C GLN A 336 26.87 5.74 13.02
N LEU A 337 27.69 5.87 11.98
CA LEU A 337 27.40 5.33 10.65
C LEU A 337 27.41 3.80 10.65
N GLN A 338 28.35 3.16 11.32
CA GLN A 338 28.43 1.70 11.44
C GLN A 338 27.24 1.11 12.21
N SER A 339 26.87 1.74 13.33
CA SER A 339 25.68 1.32 14.11
C SER A 339 24.39 1.44 13.30
N HIS A 340 24.27 2.42 12.43
CA HIS A 340 23.15 2.60 11.52
C HIS A 340 23.10 1.49 10.46
N ASP A 341 24.25 1.09 9.91
CA ASP A 341 24.32 0.00 8.93
C ASP A 341 24.00 -1.37 9.56
N GLU A 342 24.43 -1.61 10.79
CA GLU A 342 24.03 -2.81 11.54
C GLU A 342 22.52 -2.86 11.77
N LEU A 343 21.88 -1.74 12.09
CA LEU A 343 20.44 -1.63 12.23
C LEU A 343 19.72 -1.95 10.91
N ILE A 344 20.16 -1.39 9.80
CA ILE A 344 19.61 -1.69 8.47
C ILE A 344 19.76 -3.17 8.13
N ALA A 345 20.93 -3.76 8.36
CA ALA A 345 21.18 -5.18 8.12
C ALA A 345 20.26 -6.08 8.96
N LYS A 346 20.02 -5.72 10.22
CA LYS A 346 19.07 -6.39 11.11
C LYS A 346 17.65 -6.30 10.58
N LEU A 347 17.19 -5.09 10.22
CA LEU A 347 15.84 -4.89 9.67
C LEU A 347 15.62 -5.65 8.36
N LYS A 348 16.62 -5.69 7.46
CA LYS A 348 16.56 -6.47 6.21
C LYS A 348 16.41 -7.98 6.48
N ARG A 349 17.12 -8.53 7.47
CA ARG A 349 16.98 -9.95 7.88
C ARG A 349 15.60 -10.25 8.44
N GLU A 350 15.12 -9.44 9.37
CA GLU A 350 13.80 -9.61 9.96
C GLU A 350 12.69 -9.47 8.91
N LEU A 351 12.84 -8.57 7.93
CA LEU A 351 11.91 -8.42 6.82
C LEU A 351 11.84 -9.69 5.96
N ALA A 352 12.99 -10.27 5.62
CA ALA A 352 13.08 -11.52 4.86
C ALA A 352 12.43 -12.71 5.61
N GLU A 353 12.57 -12.77 6.95
CA GLU A 353 11.88 -13.76 7.76
C GLU A 353 10.36 -13.59 7.73
N LYS A 354 9.86 -12.33 7.80
CA LYS A 354 8.43 -12.04 7.66
C LYS A 354 7.91 -12.39 6.27
N GLU A 355 8.65 -12.09 5.21
CA GLU A 355 8.30 -12.48 3.84
C GLU A 355 8.17 -13.99 3.68
N LYS A 356 9.10 -14.75 4.24
CA LYS A 356 9.03 -16.21 4.26
C LYS A 356 7.80 -16.71 5.02
N ARG A 357 7.48 -16.10 6.16
CA ARG A 357 6.29 -16.45 6.94
C ARG A 357 5.00 -16.09 6.20
N LEU A 358 4.94 -14.91 5.56
CA LEU A 358 3.81 -14.50 4.71
C LEU A 358 3.60 -15.47 3.54
N SER A 359 4.68 -15.88 2.88
CA SER A 359 4.61 -16.87 1.80
C SER A 359 4.03 -18.20 2.28
N GLY A 360 4.47 -18.70 3.45
CA GLY A 360 3.95 -19.93 4.05
C GLY A 360 2.45 -19.83 4.40
N LEU A 361 2.04 -18.74 5.07
CA LEU A 361 0.64 -18.51 5.43
C LEU A 361 -0.24 -18.31 4.20
N SER A 362 0.26 -17.60 3.17
CA SER A 362 -0.48 -17.40 1.92
C SER A 362 -0.69 -18.73 1.17
N ALA A 363 0.32 -19.60 1.16
CA ALA A 363 0.19 -20.95 0.56
C ALA A 363 -0.85 -21.80 1.32
N GLN A 364 -0.82 -21.81 2.65
CA GLN A 364 -1.82 -22.50 3.47
C GLN A 364 -3.23 -21.95 3.22
N LEU A 365 -3.39 -20.63 3.15
CA LEU A 365 -4.66 -19.98 2.84
C LEU A 365 -5.17 -20.39 1.45
N SER A 366 -4.28 -20.40 0.45
CA SER A 366 -4.59 -20.83 -0.92
C SER A 366 -5.09 -22.28 -0.99
N ASP A 367 -4.44 -23.20 -0.28
CA ASP A 367 -4.83 -24.60 -0.25
C ASP A 367 -6.21 -24.81 0.41
N LEU A 368 -6.47 -24.11 1.53
CA LEU A 368 -7.76 -24.13 2.19
C LEU A 368 -8.86 -23.54 1.29
N ARG A 369 -8.59 -22.43 0.60
CA ARG A 369 -9.50 -21.82 -0.37
C ARG A 369 -9.81 -22.74 -1.54
N LYS A 370 -8.82 -23.42 -2.11
CA LYS A 370 -9.00 -24.39 -3.20
C LYS A 370 -9.89 -25.56 -2.76
N ALA A 371 -9.66 -26.08 -1.57
CA ALA A 371 -10.49 -27.15 -1.01
C ALA A 371 -11.93 -26.70 -0.77
N ALA A 372 -12.14 -25.49 -0.26
CA ALA A 372 -13.47 -24.89 -0.09
C ALA A 372 -14.14 -24.63 -1.44
N ALA A 373 -13.40 -24.09 -2.41
CA ALA A 373 -13.90 -23.82 -3.75
C ALA A 373 -14.42 -25.07 -4.47
N GLN A 374 -13.72 -26.21 -4.32
CA GLN A 374 -14.18 -27.48 -4.87
C GLN A 374 -15.56 -27.89 -4.31
N LYS A 375 -15.77 -27.73 -2.99
CA LYS A 375 -17.04 -28.02 -2.34
C LYS A 375 -18.13 -27.05 -2.78
N LEU A 376 -17.83 -25.74 -2.76
CA LEU A 376 -18.77 -24.71 -3.18
C LEU A 376 -19.20 -24.89 -4.64
N CYS A 377 -18.25 -25.09 -5.54
CA CYS A 377 -18.54 -25.31 -6.96
C CYS A 377 -19.37 -26.59 -7.20
N ALA A 378 -19.14 -27.65 -6.42
CA ALA A 378 -19.96 -28.86 -6.51
C ALA A 378 -21.41 -28.61 -6.07
N GLN A 379 -21.64 -27.87 -4.99
CA GLN A 379 -22.98 -27.51 -4.52
C GLN A 379 -23.69 -26.57 -5.51
N ILE A 380 -22.98 -25.58 -6.06
CA ILE A 380 -23.55 -24.67 -7.08
C ILE A 380 -23.90 -25.46 -8.34
N ARG A 381 -23.08 -26.40 -8.80
CA ARG A 381 -23.40 -27.26 -9.95
C ARG A 381 -24.67 -28.07 -9.71
N ALA A 382 -24.85 -28.67 -8.53
CA ALA A 382 -26.07 -29.41 -8.20
C ALA A 382 -27.29 -28.49 -8.21
N ALA A 383 -27.17 -27.27 -7.65
CA ALA A 383 -28.27 -26.30 -7.69
C ALA A 383 -28.60 -25.84 -9.13
N LEU A 384 -27.60 -25.68 -10.01
CA LEU A 384 -27.78 -25.34 -11.41
C LEU A 384 -28.46 -26.47 -12.21
N GLN A 385 -28.12 -27.73 -11.93
CA GLN A 385 -28.79 -28.88 -12.54
C GLN A 385 -30.29 -28.91 -12.21
N ASP A 386 -30.67 -28.56 -10.97
CA ASP A 386 -32.10 -28.40 -10.60
C ASP A 386 -32.79 -27.30 -11.42
N LEU A 387 -32.07 -26.29 -11.87
CA LEU A 387 -32.57 -25.18 -12.68
C LEU A 387 -32.45 -25.41 -14.20
N ASN A 388 -32.33 -26.68 -14.61
CA ASN A 388 -32.29 -27.13 -16.01
C ASN A 388 -30.99 -26.81 -16.78
N PHE A 389 -29.84 -26.66 -16.08
CA PHE A 389 -28.54 -26.66 -16.70
C PHE A 389 -27.93 -28.06 -16.65
N ALA A 390 -28.32 -28.94 -17.58
CA ALA A 390 -28.08 -30.40 -17.50
C ALA A 390 -26.57 -30.76 -17.42
N ASP A 391 -25.72 -30.13 -18.22
CA ASP A 391 -24.28 -30.42 -18.36
C ASP A 391 -23.40 -29.21 -17.99
N VAL A 392 -23.84 -28.44 -17.02
CA VAL A 392 -23.11 -27.22 -16.58
C VAL A 392 -21.77 -27.55 -15.97
N ARG A 393 -20.75 -26.84 -16.42
CA ARG A 393 -19.44 -26.78 -15.73
C ARG A 393 -19.33 -25.46 -15.00
N PHE A 394 -19.01 -25.51 -13.72
CA PHE A 394 -18.82 -24.34 -12.87
C PHE A 394 -17.54 -24.56 -12.04
N GLU A 395 -16.59 -23.68 -12.20
CA GLU A 395 -15.25 -23.85 -11.63
C GLU A 395 -14.75 -22.52 -11.05
N ALA A 396 -13.80 -22.60 -10.11
CA ALA A 396 -13.07 -21.47 -9.57
C ALA A 396 -11.64 -21.46 -10.14
N VAL A 397 -11.25 -20.36 -10.74
CA VAL A 397 -9.89 -20.13 -11.25
C VAL A 397 -9.12 -19.34 -10.21
N PHE A 398 -7.90 -19.79 -9.90
CA PHE A 398 -6.99 -19.12 -8.97
C PHE A 398 -5.78 -18.62 -9.73
N GLU A 399 -5.46 -17.34 -9.54
CA GLU A 399 -4.28 -16.67 -10.08
C GLU A 399 -3.47 -16.07 -8.92
N GLN A 400 -2.17 -15.93 -9.08
CA GLN A 400 -1.33 -15.30 -8.06
C GLN A 400 -1.10 -13.83 -8.40
N THR A 401 -1.29 -12.94 -7.42
CA THR A 401 -1.15 -11.49 -7.58
C THR A 401 0.31 -11.02 -7.67
N GLY A 402 1.27 -11.88 -7.31
CA GLY A 402 2.70 -11.54 -7.30
C GLY A 402 3.13 -10.58 -6.18
N HIS A 403 2.23 -10.15 -5.32
CA HIS A 403 2.51 -9.30 -4.15
C HIS A 403 1.71 -9.76 -2.94
N PHE A 404 2.26 -9.54 -1.75
CA PHE A 404 1.56 -9.85 -0.50
C PHE A 404 0.48 -8.81 -0.20
N SER A 405 -0.64 -9.29 0.32
CA SER A 405 -1.73 -8.47 0.86
C SER A 405 -2.20 -9.00 2.21
N ALA A 406 -3.03 -8.24 2.90
CA ALA A 406 -3.68 -8.69 4.13
C ALA A 406 -4.60 -9.91 3.91
N ASN A 407 -4.98 -10.20 2.66
CA ASN A 407 -5.82 -11.33 2.23
C ASN A 407 -5.03 -12.43 1.50
N GLY A 408 -3.70 -12.41 1.56
CA GLY A 408 -2.84 -13.37 0.86
C GLY A 408 -2.46 -12.92 -0.54
N THR A 409 -2.12 -13.88 -1.39
CA THR A 409 -1.62 -13.66 -2.77
C THR A 409 -2.57 -14.19 -3.84
N ASP A 410 -3.75 -14.68 -3.45
CA ASP A 410 -4.72 -15.21 -4.42
C ASP A 410 -5.58 -14.11 -5.01
N ASN A 411 -5.77 -14.17 -6.32
CA ASN A 411 -6.91 -13.63 -7.04
C ASN A 411 -7.76 -14.81 -7.50
N MET A 412 -9.08 -14.80 -7.23
CA MET A 412 -9.96 -15.90 -7.58
C MET A 412 -11.24 -15.41 -8.22
N TYR A 413 -11.66 -16.08 -9.30
CA TYR A 413 -12.95 -15.79 -9.94
C TYR A 413 -13.62 -17.07 -10.44
N PHE A 414 -14.95 -17.03 -10.52
CA PHE A 414 -15.75 -18.13 -11.02
C PHE A 414 -15.88 -18.08 -12.54
N VAL A 415 -15.82 -19.27 -13.15
CA VAL A 415 -16.05 -19.47 -14.58
C VAL A 415 -17.14 -20.51 -14.80
N ILE A 416 -17.91 -20.36 -15.88
CA ILE A 416 -19.02 -21.23 -16.21
C ILE A 416 -19.04 -21.59 -17.70
N ALA A 417 -19.48 -22.81 -17.99
CA ALA A 417 -19.98 -23.21 -19.30
C ALA A 417 -21.40 -23.76 -19.08
N ALA A 418 -22.39 -23.00 -19.55
CA ALA A 418 -23.80 -23.30 -19.32
C ALA A 418 -24.31 -24.46 -20.19
N ASN A 419 -23.73 -24.64 -21.38
CA ASN A 419 -24.15 -25.66 -22.35
C ASN A 419 -23.02 -26.63 -22.71
N PRO A 420 -23.36 -27.86 -23.14
CA PRO A 420 -22.35 -28.82 -23.61
C PRO A 420 -21.52 -28.27 -24.76
N GLY A 421 -20.20 -28.45 -24.69
CA GLY A 421 -19.27 -27.99 -25.73
C GLY A 421 -18.87 -26.51 -25.68
N GLU A 422 -19.49 -25.70 -24.82
CA GLU A 422 -19.03 -24.32 -24.57
C GLU A 422 -17.69 -24.30 -23.84
N ALA A 423 -16.88 -23.28 -24.14
CA ALA A 423 -15.69 -22.97 -23.34
C ALA A 423 -16.08 -22.34 -22.01
N LEU A 424 -15.28 -22.59 -20.96
CA LEU A 424 -15.42 -21.88 -19.68
C LEU A 424 -15.18 -20.38 -19.89
N LYS A 425 -16.07 -19.56 -19.39
CA LYS A 425 -16.02 -18.09 -19.47
C LYS A 425 -16.39 -17.46 -18.13
N PRO A 426 -15.88 -16.27 -17.79
CA PRO A 426 -16.30 -15.53 -16.61
C PRO A 426 -17.80 -15.30 -16.58
N LEU A 427 -18.39 -15.19 -15.37
CA LEU A 427 -19.84 -14.94 -15.21
C LEU A 427 -20.29 -13.66 -15.92
N SER A 428 -19.43 -12.64 -15.95
CA SER A 428 -19.69 -11.37 -16.65
C SER A 428 -19.89 -11.51 -18.16
N LYS A 429 -19.50 -12.65 -18.76
CA LYS A 429 -19.63 -12.93 -20.19
C LYS A 429 -20.79 -13.88 -20.53
N VAL A 430 -21.67 -14.16 -19.60
CA VAL A 430 -22.92 -14.92 -19.87
C VAL A 430 -23.86 -14.03 -20.66
N ALA A 431 -24.30 -14.49 -21.82
CA ALA A 431 -24.99 -13.66 -22.82
C ALA A 431 -26.50 -13.47 -22.56
N SER A 432 -27.14 -14.37 -21.81
CA SER A 432 -28.60 -14.37 -21.59
C SER A 432 -28.95 -13.87 -20.17
N GLY A 433 -29.76 -12.82 -20.08
CA GLY A 433 -30.24 -12.28 -18.79
C GLY A 433 -30.94 -13.33 -17.93
N GLY A 434 -31.84 -14.11 -18.52
CA GLY A 434 -32.55 -15.17 -17.80
C GLY A 434 -31.63 -16.32 -17.35
N GLU A 435 -30.61 -16.70 -18.13
CA GLU A 435 -29.60 -17.67 -17.68
C GLU A 435 -28.82 -17.13 -16.52
N LEU A 436 -28.37 -15.88 -16.62
CA LEU A 436 -27.63 -15.20 -15.58
C LEU A 436 -28.43 -15.12 -14.27
N SER A 437 -29.69 -14.71 -14.31
CA SER A 437 -30.57 -14.64 -13.11
C SER A 437 -30.74 -16.00 -12.46
N ARG A 438 -30.84 -17.10 -13.23
CA ARG A 438 -30.89 -18.46 -12.68
C ARG A 438 -29.55 -18.92 -12.10
N ILE A 439 -28.45 -18.56 -12.72
CA ILE A 439 -27.11 -18.84 -12.17
C ILE A 439 -26.96 -18.12 -10.83
N MET A 440 -27.36 -16.85 -10.76
CA MET A 440 -27.35 -16.07 -9.52
C MET A 440 -28.24 -16.69 -8.45
N LEU A 441 -29.46 -17.16 -8.81
CA LEU A 441 -30.32 -17.88 -7.88
C LEU A 441 -29.65 -19.14 -7.33
N ALA A 442 -28.97 -19.93 -8.18
CA ALA A 442 -28.23 -21.10 -7.72
C ALA A 442 -27.12 -20.75 -6.73
N ILE A 443 -26.30 -19.74 -7.05
CA ILE A 443 -25.22 -19.27 -6.18
C ILE A 443 -25.81 -18.77 -4.85
N ARG A 444 -26.81 -17.89 -4.89
CA ARG A 444 -27.46 -17.32 -3.70
C ARG A 444 -28.14 -18.37 -2.84
N THR A 445 -28.71 -19.41 -3.43
CA THR A 445 -29.32 -20.52 -2.67
C THR A 445 -28.24 -21.27 -1.84
N VAL A 446 -27.05 -21.47 -2.41
CA VAL A 446 -25.94 -22.15 -1.73
C VAL A 446 -25.29 -21.26 -0.69
N THR A 447 -25.18 -19.95 -0.96
CA THR A 447 -24.48 -18.99 -0.09
C THR A 447 -25.40 -18.20 0.85
N ALA A 448 -26.69 -18.53 0.93
CA ALA A 448 -27.71 -17.78 1.66
C ALA A 448 -27.43 -17.54 3.16
N ASN A 449 -26.56 -18.34 3.78
CA ASN A 449 -26.20 -18.22 5.20
C ASN A 449 -24.90 -17.43 5.44
N GLN A 450 -24.23 -16.94 4.39
CA GLN A 450 -22.85 -16.46 4.50
C GLN A 450 -22.66 -14.95 4.33
N ASP A 451 -23.68 -14.24 3.86
CA ASP A 451 -23.67 -12.78 3.79
C ASP A 451 -24.84 -12.17 4.58
N ASP A 452 -24.78 -10.86 4.81
CA ASP A 452 -25.79 -10.11 5.58
C ASP A 452 -26.78 -9.35 4.69
N ILE A 453 -26.80 -9.62 3.37
CA ILE A 453 -27.70 -8.92 2.43
C ILE A 453 -29.13 -9.34 2.71
N GLY A 454 -29.95 -8.39 3.15
CA GLY A 454 -31.32 -8.65 3.59
C GLY A 454 -32.34 -8.87 2.46
N THR A 455 -32.11 -8.24 1.29
CA THR A 455 -33.08 -8.22 0.18
C THR A 455 -32.44 -8.67 -1.13
N LEU A 456 -33.07 -9.57 -1.84
CA LEU A 456 -32.69 -10.04 -3.17
C LEU A 456 -33.81 -9.75 -4.17
N ILE A 457 -33.47 -9.13 -5.30
CA ILE A 457 -34.43 -8.87 -6.38
C ILE A 457 -34.06 -9.68 -7.61
N PHE A 458 -35.00 -10.41 -8.17
CA PHE A 458 -34.86 -11.21 -9.39
C PHE A 458 -35.76 -10.68 -10.51
N ASP A 459 -35.15 -10.29 -11.62
CA ASP A 459 -35.82 -9.97 -12.87
C ASP A 459 -35.44 -10.96 -13.96
N GLU A 460 -36.35 -11.14 -14.91
CA GLU A 460 -36.18 -12.03 -16.08
C GLU A 460 -35.80 -13.50 -15.73
N ILE A 461 -35.97 -13.92 -14.48
CA ILE A 461 -35.62 -15.28 -14.05
C ILE A 461 -36.43 -16.36 -14.79
N ASP A 462 -37.61 -15.98 -15.28
CA ASP A 462 -38.55 -16.78 -16.03
C ASP A 462 -38.33 -16.72 -17.56
N ALA A 463 -37.35 -15.96 -18.05
CA ALA A 463 -37.07 -15.87 -19.47
C ALA A 463 -36.57 -17.21 -20.04
N GLY A 464 -37.23 -17.69 -21.09
CA GLY A 464 -36.87 -18.92 -21.80
C GLY A 464 -37.14 -20.21 -21.04
N ILE A 465 -37.96 -20.19 -20.00
CA ILE A 465 -38.38 -21.40 -19.27
C ILE A 465 -39.89 -21.54 -19.20
N SER A 466 -40.34 -22.75 -18.97
CA SER A 466 -41.78 -23.08 -18.79
C SER A 466 -41.94 -24.41 -18.05
N GLY A 467 -43.18 -24.72 -17.67
CA GLY A 467 -43.54 -26.02 -17.12
C GLY A 467 -42.70 -26.44 -15.92
N ARG A 468 -42.01 -27.58 -16.04
CA ARG A 468 -41.25 -28.18 -14.94
C ARG A 468 -40.08 -27.34 -14.46
N THR A 469 -39.39 -26.64 -15.37
CA THR A 469 -38.29 -25.75 -15.00
C THR A 469 -38.77 -24.54 -14.20
N ALA A 470 -39.91 -23.96 -14.61
CA ALA A 470 -40.53 -22.86 -13.85
C ALA A 470 -40.91 -23.28 -12.42
N GLN A 471 -41.41 -24.52 -12.25
CA GLN A 471 -41.70 -25.08 -10.93
C GLN A 471 -40.46 -25.21 -10.06
N ARG A 472 -39.35 -25.70 -10.63
CA ARG A 472 -38.07 -25.78 -9.89
C ARG A 472 -37.51 -24.42 -9.50
N VAL A 473 -37.58 -23.43 -10.38
CA VAL A 473 -37.20 -22.04 -10.07
C VAL A 473 -38.07 -21.51 -8.91
N ALA A 474 -39.39 -21.73 -8.97
CA ALA A 474 -40.33 -21.32 -7.92
C ALA A 474 -39.98 -21.94 -6.55
N GLU A 475 -39.69 -23.25 -6.54
CA GLU A 475 -39.27 -23.99 -5.34
C GLU A 475 -37.96 -23.42 -4.76
N LYS A 476 -36.97 -23.09 -5.59
CA LYS A 476 -35.69 -22.47 -5.13
C LYS A 476 -35.87 -21.05 -4.60
N LEU A 477 -36.70 -20.22 -5.26
CA LEU A 477 -37.08 -18.90 -4.75
C LEU A 477 -37.78 -18.99 -3.38
N CYS A 478 -38.72 -19.94 -3.23
CA CYS A 478 -39.39 -20.19 -1.96
C CYS A 478 -38.39 -20.63 -0.86
N THR A 479 -37.44 -21.52 -1.16
CA THR A 479 -36.43 -21.95 -0.18
C THR A 479 -35.54 -20.77 0.23
N LEU A 480 -35.16 -19.92 -0.71
CA LEU A 480 -34.32 -18.73 -0.46
C LEU A 480 -35.10 -17.70 0.37
N SER A 481 -36.42 -17.54 0.11
CA SER A 481 -37.25 -16.57 0.80
C SER A 481 -37.53 -16.91 2.27
N GLN A 482 -37.29 -18.12 2.71
CA GLN A 482 -37.34 -18.50 4.14
C GLN A 482 -36.21 -17.84 4.98
N LYS A 483 -35.15 -17.36 4.33
CA LYS A 483 -33.98 -16.81 4.98
C LYS A 483 -33.74 -15.32 4.66
N ARG A 484 -34.26 -14.87 3.54
CA ARG A 484 -34.06 -13.54 2.98
C ARG A 484 -35.35 -13.03 2.37
N GLN A 485 -35.53 -11.72 2.39
CA GLN A 485 -36.61 -11.15 1.58
C GLN A 485 -36.26 -11.32 0.10
N VAL A 486 -37.16 -11.90 -0.66
CA VAL A 486 -37.02 -12.08 -2.11
C VAL A 486 -38.14 -11.31 -2.82
N ILE A 487 -37.75 -10.48 -3.78
CA ILE A 487 -38.70 -9.77 -4.66
C ILE A 487 -38.46 -10.33 -6.07
N CYS A 488 -39.50 -10.86 -6.70
CA CYS A 488 -39.38 -11.45 -8.02
C CYS A 488 -40.45 -10.91 -8.96
N ILE A 489 -40.04 -10.50 -10.15
CA ILE A 489 -40.93 -10.09 -11.23
C ILE A 489 -41.10 -11.27 -12.17
N THR A 490 -42.34 -11.67 -12.42
CA THR A 490 -42.64 -12.85 -13.26
C THR A 490 -43.89 -12.70 -14.08
N HIS A 491 -43.99 -13.50 -15.15
CA HIS A 491 -45.19 -13.73 -15.91
C HIS A 491 -45.66 -15.21 -15.85
N LEU A 492 -44.89 -16.07 -15.11
CA LEU A 492 -45.20 -17.49 -15.01
C LEU A 492 -46.04 -17.79 -13.78
N PRO A 493 -47.20 -18.47 -13.97
CA PRO A 493 -48.12 -18.79 -12.87
C PRO A 493 -47.51 -19.73 -11.82
N GLN A 494 -46.56 -20.60 -12.19
CA GLN A 494 -45.85 -21.49 -11.25
C GLN A 494 -45.05 -20.71 -10.22
N ILE A 495 -44.38 -19.62 -10.64
CA ILE A 495 -43.62 -18.77 -9.75
C ILE A 495 -44.57 -17.89 -8.94
N ALA A 496 -45.60 -17.32 -9.60
CA ALA A 496 -46.55 -16.44 -8.94
C ALA A 496 -47.37 -17.16 -7.84
N ALA A 497 -47.69 -18.44 -8.01
CA ALA A 497 -48.38 -19.25 -7.01
C ALA A 497 -47.60 -19.43 -5.70
N MET A 498 -46.23 -19.30 -5.73
CA MET A 498 -45.36 -19.39 -4.55
C MET A 498 -45.26 -18.07 -3.76
N ALA A 499 -46.01 -17.03 -4.13
CA ALA A 499 -45.94 -15.74 -3.42
C ALA A 499 -46.36 -15.87 -1.95
N ASP A 500 -45.69 -15.14 -1.05
CA ASP A 500 -46.19 -14.81 0.30
C ASP A 500 -46.96 -13.49 0.23
N VAL A 501 -46.51 -12.59 -0.63
CA VAL A 501 -47.20 -11.35 -0.97
C VAL A 501 -47.21 -11.18 -2.49
N HIS A 502 -48.41 -10.98 -3.06
CA HIS A 502 -48.59 -10.84 -4.50
C HIS A 502 -49.05 -9.42 -4.84
N PHE A 503 -48.32 -8.75 -5.70
CA PHE A 503 -48.64 -7.42 -6.22
C PHE A 503 -48.99 -7.51 -7.70
N MET A 504 -50.03 -6.77 -8.09
CA MET A 504 -50.46 -6.59 -9.48
C MET A 504 -50.03 -5.24 -9.98
N ILE A 505 -49.42 -5.24 -11.16
CA ILE A 505 -49.06 -4.04 -11.92
C ILE A 505 -50.04 -3.92 -13.07
N GLU A 506 -50.88 -2.89 -13.07
CA GLU A 506 -51.90 -2.64 -14.07
C GLU A 506 -51.69 -1.29 -14.75
N LYS A 507 -51.96 -1.25 -16.06
CA LYS A 507 -51.99 -0.02 -16.83
C LYS A 507 -53.41 0.37 -17.13
N ALA A 508 -53.78 1.59 -16.81
CA ALA A 508 -55.07 2.17 -17.14
C ALA A 508 -54.85 3.48 -17.92
N VAL A 509 -55.80 3.81 -18.79
CA VAL A 509 -55.86 5.12 -19.44
C VAL A 509 -56.82 5.97 -18.65
N GLN A 510 -56.33 6.99 -17.97
CA GLN A 510 -57.11 8.00 -17.26
C GLN A 510 -56.81 9.37 -17.87
N ASP A 511 -57.84 10.14 -18.20
CA ASP A 511 -57.73 11.50 -18.77
C ASP A 511 -56.77 11.58 -19.98
N ASN A 512 -56.87 10.59 -20.87
CA ASN A 512 -56.01 10.48 -22.07
C ASN A 512 -54.52 10.32 -21.78
N LYS A 513 -54.13 9.90 -20.55
CA LYS A 513 -52.77 9.58 -20.13
C LYS A 513 -52.72 8.16 -19.61
N THR A 514 -51.64 7.45 -19.93
CA THR A 514 -51.37 6.13 -19.36
C THR A 514 -50.87 6.30 -17.93
N VAL A 515 -51.51 5.64 -16.98
CA VAL A 515 -51.12 5.58 -15.57
C VAL A 515 -50.88 4.13 -15.20
N THR A 516 -49.76 3.86 -14.52
CA THR A 516 -49.45 2.56 -13.96
C THR A 516 -49.79 2.57 -12.47
N SER A 517 -50.69 1.64 -12.06
CA SER A 517 -51.08 1.42 -10.68
C SER A 517 -50.49 0.11 -10.16
N ILE A 518 -50.15 0.06 -8.88
CA ILE A 518 -49.57 -1.11 -8.21
C ILE A 518 -50.34 -1.32 -6.92
N TYR A 519 -50.85 -2.51 -6.74
CA TYR A 519 -51.62 -2.85 -5.54
C TYR A 519 -51.43 -4.30 -5.13
N ARG A 520 -51.55 -4.57 -3.84
CA ARG A 520 -51.47 -5.91 -3.27
C ARG A 520 -52.74 -6.66 -3.56
N LEU A 521 -52.62 -7.90 -4.04
CA LEU A 521 -53.74 -8.79 -4.26
C LEU A 521 -54.16 -9.47 -2.95
N LEU A 522 -55.48 -9.66 -2.79
CA LEU A 522 -56.07 -10.54 -1.78
C LEU A 522 -56.07 -12.00 -2.30
N ASP A 523 -56.21 -12.99 -1.41
CA ASP A 523 -56.10 -14.40 -1.76
C ASP A 523 -57.05 -14.81 -2.92
N THR A 524 -58.25 -14.30 -2.95
CA THR A 524 -59.22 -14.56 -4.05
C THR A 524 -58.78 -13.91 -5.37
N GLN A 525 -58.16 -12.72 -5.29
CA GLN A 525 -57.64 -12.01 -6.45
C GLN A 525 -56.37 -12.69 -6.99
N CYS A 526 -55.56 -13.33 -6.12
CA CYS A 526 -54.40 -14.12 -6.52
C CYS A 526 -54.80 -15.28 -7.44
N VAL A 527 -55.88 -15.99 -7.10
CA VAL A 527 -56.39 -17.09 -7.95
C VAL A 527 -56.87 -16.58 -9.31
N GLU A 528 -57.55 -15.44 -9.37
CA GLU A 528 -58.01 -14.86 -10.65
C GLU A 528 -56.80 -14.39 -11.49
N GLU A 529 -55.78 -13.79 -10.89
CA GLU A 529 -54.56 -13.40 -11.61
C GLU A 529 -53.81 -14.63 -12.13
N LEU A 530 -53.68 -15.70 -11.33
CA LEU A 530 -53.10 -16.96 -11.79
C LEU A 530 -53.89 -17.57 -12.95
N ALA A 531 -55.22 -17.50 -12.87
CA ALA A 531 -56.09 -17.95 -13.96
C ALA A 531 -55.91 -17.10 -15.23
N ARG A 532 -55.69 -15.78 -15.09
CA ARG A 532 -55.34 -14.88 -16.20
C ARG A 532 -54.00 -15.25 -16.83
N LEU A 533 -52.99 -15.53 -16.02
CA LEU A 533 -51.67 -15.97 -16.49
C LEU A 533 -51.70 -17.33 -17.19
N LEU A 534 -52.59 -18.25 -16.80
CA LEU A 534 -52.76 -19.57 -17.39
C LEU A 534 -53.61 -19.54 -18.67
N GLY A 535 -54.69 -18.80 -18.66
CA GLY A 535 -55.71 -18.85 -19.73
C GLY A 535 -55.69 -17.66 -20.69
N GLY A 536 -54.92 -16.64 -20.41
CA GLY A 536 -54.88 -15.40 -21.20
C GLY A 536 -56.21 -14.64 -21.13
N SER A 537 -56.78 -14.30 -22.30
CA SER A 537 -58.00 -13.50 -22.39
C SER A 537 -59.31 -14.25 -22.04
N THR A 538 -59.29 -15.59 -21.98
CA THR A 538 -60.49 -16.40 -21.72
C THR A 538 -60.28 -17.27 -20.50
N ILE A 539 -60.91 -16.90 -19.39
CA ILE A 539 -60.86 -17.66 -18.14
C ILE A 539 -62.06 -18.61 -18.07
N THR A 540 -61.79 -19.90 -18.22
CA THR A 540 -62.79 -20.95 -18.05
C THR A 540 -62.76 -21.50 -16.61
N GLU A 541 -63.81 -22.24 -16.21
CA GLU A 541 -63.84 -22.93 -14.92
C GLU A 541 -62.70 -23.92 -14.77
N ALA A 542 -62.24 -24.57 -15.83
CA ALA A 542 -61.12 -25.48 -15.82
C ALA A 542 -59.77 -24.72 -15.57
N VAL A 543 -59.60 -23.54 -16.15
CA VAL A 543 -58.46 -22.70 -15.92
C VAL A 543 -58.44 -22.20 -14.48
N ARG A 544 -59.58 -21.79 -13.93
CA ARG A 544 -59.68 -21.37 -12.52
C ARG A 544 -59.40 -22.53 -11.56
N ALA A 545 -59.91 -23.73 -11.84
CA ALA A 545 -59.63 -24.93 -11.06
C ALA A 545 -58.11 -25.27 -11.09
N ASN A 546 -57.43 -25.13 -12.24
CA ASN A 546 -55.98 -25.32 -12.36
C ASN A 546 -55.20 -24.26 -11.56
N ALA A 547 -55.63 -23.00 -11.57
CA ALA A 547 -55.04 -21.94 -10.75
C ALA A 547 -55.13 -22.25 -9.24
N GLN A 548 -56.30 -22.73 -8.78
CA GLN A 548 -56.51 -23.18 -7.40
C GLN A 548 -55.58 -24.36 -7.04
N GLU A 549 -55.44 -25.34 -7.93
CA GLU A 549 -54.56 -26.49 -7.75
C GLU A 549 -53.09 -26.04 -7.58
N LEU A 550 -52.60 -25.08 -8.38
CA LEU A 550 -51.26 -24.50 -8.23
C LEU A 550 -51.09 -23.84 -6.86
N CYS A 551 -52.08 -23.08 -6.37
CA CYS A 551 -52.03 -22.51 -5.03
C CYS A 551 -51.94 -23.59 -3.93
N HIS A 552 -52.73 -24.68 -4.07
CA HIS A 552 -52.69 -25.79 -3.12
C HIS A 552 -51.32 -26.50 -3.12
N GLN A 553 -50.75 -26.74 -4.30
CA GLN A 553 -49.43 -27.35 -4.43
C GLN A 553 -48.34 -26.46 -3.82
N ALA A 554 -48.40 -25.14 -4.04
CA ALA A 554 -47.49 -24.19 -3.46
C ALA A 554 -47.58 -24.16 -1.92
N ALA A 555 -48.79 -24.14 -1.36
CA ALA A 555 -49.02 -24.20 0.08
C ALA A 555 -48.51 -25.52 0.69
N ALA A 556 -48.72 -26.64 0.03
CA ALA A 556 -48.22 -27.95 0.46
C ALA A 556 -46.69 -28.03 0.43
N TYR A 557 -46.02 -27.34 -0.52
CA TYR A 557 -44.55 -27.25 -0.58
C TYR A 557 -43.98 -26.40 0.56
N LYS A 558 -44.59 -25.24 0.85
CA LYS A 558 -44.18 -24.34 1.93
C LYS A 558 -44.28 -24.94 3.33
N ASN A 559 -45.21 -25.88 3.52
CA ASN A 559 -45.42 -26.52 4.81
C ASN A 559 -44.56 -27.79 5.04
N LYS A 560 -43.72 -28.16 4.07
CA LYS A 560 -42.72 -29.23 4.20
C LYS A 560 -41.42 -28.70 4.76
#